data_2004be9ea30f298b3e9517d9a7c1b4c1
#
_entry.id   2004be9ea30f298b3e9517d9a7c1b4c1
#
_cell.length_a   1.000
_cell.length_b   1.000
_cell.length_c   1.000
_cell.angle_alpha   90.00
_cell.angle_beta   90.00
_cell.angle_gamma   90.00
#
_symmetry.space_group_name_H-M   'P 1'
#
loop_
_entity.id
_entity.type
_entity.pdbx_description
1 polymer ?
#
loop_
_entity_poly.entity_id
_entity_poly.type
_entity_poly.pdbx_seq_one_letter_code
_entity_poly.pdbx_strand_id
1 'polypeptide(L)'
;MSLTVPAGQPLPAADDDRLPARMAVLVFLAFALAYFFSALMRAITATLSPALSAEFDLTASDLGLLAGGYFFGFALTQLPMGAWLDRHGPRRVVLGFLTMAVLGCAAFALADTFTGLLAARVLVGMGVSACLMGPLTGFRRWLDPATQMRANSWMLMTGSLGMVASTLPVQWLLPLTGWRGMFWALAAATLLCMAVLALTTPGWRVPAEPSRGAGATDAVAPGYGIVWRHPYFQQLLPLGLVNYGGMIAIQTLWAGPWMVKVGGSTPAEAAAGLFGINLCMLTAFWLWGLVTPHLARRQIRSEDLIARGLPLSMLLLLVIVLMGGQAGWVMWALYCTSCTVVTLSQPAIGMALPPQAAGRGLSAFNLAIFLGVFLVQWAIGLLIDAFSVTGWTEPERFRAALLVFALASLLAYGRFWRAWRRQGR
;
A
#
# COMPACT_ATOMS: atom_id res chain seq x y z
N MET A 1 -16.55 -4.74 -57.68
CA MET A 1 -16.94 -3.56 -56.88
C MET A 1 -16.80 -3.94 -55.41
N SER A 2 -15.60 -3.68 -54.90
CA SER A 2 -15.16 -4.12 -53.55
C SER A 2 -15.52 -2.99 -52.57
N LEU A 3 -16.43 -3.25 -51.64
CA LEU A 3 -16.77 -2.35 -50.55
C LEU A 3 -15.76 -2.54 -49.43
N THR A 4 -14.78 -1.62 -49.35
CA THR A 4 -13.90 -1.46 -48.20
C THR A 4 -14.71 -0.87 -47.03
N VAL A 5 -14.93 -1.68 -45.99
CA VAL A 5 -15.46 -1.23 -44.70
C VAL A 5 -14.37 -0.42 -44.01
N PRO A 6 -14.58 0.82 -43.59
CA PRO A 6 -13.57 1.57 -42.83
C PRO A 6 -13.44 0.95 -41.43
N ALA A 7 -12.19 0.65 -41.03
CA ALA A 7 -11.84 0.22 -39.72
C ALA A 7 -12.38 1.21 -38.67
N GLY A 8 -13.07 0.68 -37.64
CA GLY A 8 -13.76 1.45 -36.63
C GLY A 8 -12.85 2.47 -35.95
N GLN A 9 -13.16 3.74 -36.17
CA GLN A 9 -12.65 4.80 -35.31
C GLN A 9 -13.11 4.53 -33.87
N PRO A 10 -12.24 4.64 -32.88
CA PRO A 10 -12.69 4.62 -31.49
C PRO A 10 -13.68 5.76 -31.29
N LEU A 11 -14.89 5.44 -30.84
CA LEU A 11 -15.90 6.42 -30.47
C LEU A 11 -15.23 7.50 -29.61
N PRO A 12 -15.33 8.79 -29.92
CA PRO A 12 -14.81 9.83 -29.07
C PRO A 12 -15.47 9.72 -27.73
N ALA A 13 -14.68 9.52 -26.66
CA ALA A 13 -15.15 9.70 -25.30
C ALA A 13 -15.80 11.08 -25.25
N ALA A 14 -17.06 11.14 -24.84
CA ALA A 14 -17.83 12.37 -24.84
C ALA A 14 -17.01 13.47 -24.16
N ASP A 15 -16.67 14.54 -24.86
CA ASP A 15 -15.93 15.71 -24.38
C ASP A 15 -16.66 16.41 -23.22
N ASP A 16 -17.89 16.01 -22.94
CA ASP A 16 -18.83 16.57 -21.98
C ASP A 16 -18.50 16.24 -20.50
N ASP A 17 -17.62 15.25 -20.23
CA ASP A 17 -17.25 14.86 -18.87
C ASP A 17 -15.87 15.41 -18.40
N ARG A 18 -15.13 16.09 -19.28
CA ARG A 18 -13.82 16.66 -18.94
C ARG A 18 -13.96 17.90 -18.08
N LEU A 19 -13.17 17.96 -17.01
CA LEU A 19 -13.20 19.07 -16.09
C LEU A 19 -12.37 20.26 -16.59
N PRO A 20 -12.86 21.50 -16.40
CA PRO A 20 -12.04 22.69 -16.56
C PRO A 20 -10.80 22.64 -15.64
N ALA A 21 -9.65 23.18 -16.09
CA ALA A 21 -8.38 23.06 -15.37
C ALA A 21 -8.45 23.42 -13.87
N ARG A 22 -9.18 24.49 -13.51
CA ARG A 22 -9.36 24.89 -12.12
C ARG A 22 -10.09 23.83 -11.28
N MET A 23 -11.15 23.25 -11.82
CA MET A 23 -11.90 22.16 -11.16
C MET A 23 -11.06 20.89 -11.07
N ALA A 24 -10.32 20.56 -12.12
CA ALA A 24 -9.40 19.41 -12.12
C ALA A 24 -8.36 19.52 -10.99
N VAL A 25 -7.79 20.70 -10.76
CA VAL A 25 -6.84 20.94 -9.66
C VAL A 25 -7.53 20.82 -8.30
N LEU A 26 -8.72 21.40 -8.11
CA LEU A 26 -9.45 21.29 -6.85
C LEU A 26 -9.83 19.86 -6.52
N VAL A 27 -10.34 19.10 -7.49
CA VAL A 27 -10.66 17.68 -7.36
C VAL A 27 -9.41 16.88 -7.03
N PHE A 28 -8.30 17.14 -7.74
CA PHE A 28 -7.01 16.50 -7.45
C PHE A 28 -6.58 16.76 -5.99
N LEU A 29 -6.57 18.02 -5.55
CA LEU A 29 -6.12 18.38 -4.20
C LEU A 29 -7.01 17.75 -3.11
N ALA A 30 -8.32 17.67 -3.33
CA ALA A 30 -9.25 17.05 -2.41
C ALA A 30 -8.94 15.54 -2.21
N PHE A 31 -8.73 14.81 -3.31
CA PHE A 31 -8.35 13.40 -3.23
C PHE A 31 -6.92 13.21 -2.73
N ALA A 32 -5.99 14.09 -3.10
CA ALA A 32 -4.61 14.05 -2.63
C ALA A 32 -4.54 14.19 -1.10
N LEU A 33 -5.33 15.12 -0.53
CA LEU A 33 -5.43 15.30 0.92
C LEU A 33 -5.98 14.04 1.62
N ALA A 34 -7.03 13.43 1.08
CA ALA A 34 -7.56 12.18 1.62
C ALA A 34 -6.54 11.04 1.56
N TYR A 35 -5.79 10.92 0.45
CA TYR A 35 -4.76 9.90 0.31
C TYR A 35 -3.54 10.16 1.20
N PHE A 36 -3.17 11.43 1.42
CA PHE A 36 -2.15 11.82 2.40
C PHE A 36 -2.48 11.29 3.80
N PHE A 37 -3.70 11.54 4.29
CA PHE A 37 -4.12 11.03 5.61
C PHE A 37 -4.25 9.51 5.63
N SER A 38 -4.69 8.88 4.55
CA SER A 38 -4.69 7.42 4.42
C SER A 38 -3.29 6.83 4.61
N ALA A 39 -2.28 7.42 3.97
CA ALA A 39 -0.90 6.97 4.08
C ALA A 39 -0.27 7.29 5.45
N LEU A 40 -0.61 8.42 6.06
CA LEU A 40 -0.21 8.77 7.42
C LEU A 40 -0.76 7.75 8.42
N MET A 41 -2.08 7.44 8.37
CA MET A 41 -2.71 6.46 9.25
C MET A 41 -2.13 5.04 9.07
N ARG A 42 -1.60 4.73 7.89
CA ARG A 42 -0.97 3.44 7.59
C ARG A 42 0.29 3.20 8.41
N ALA A 43 1.13 4.21 8.58
CA ALA A 43 2.45 4.07 9.18
C ALA A 43 2.56 4.63 10.61
N ILE A 44 1.55 5.35 11.10
CA ILE A 44 1.57 6.03 12.40
C ILE A 44 1.84 5.08 13.57
N THR A 45 1.46 3.79 13.46
CA THR A 45 1.64 2.80 14.53
C THR A 45 3.11 2.60 14.89
N ALA A 46 4.03 2.67 13.94
CA ALA A 46 5.46 2.55 14.23
C ALA A 46 5.94 3.65 15.20
N THR A 47 5.48 4.89 15.00
CA THR A 47 5.83 6.03 15.85
C THR A 47 5.11 5.98 17.21
N LEU A 48 3.87 5.49 17.24
CA LEU A 48 3.09 5.39 18.47
C LEU A 48 3.37 4.11 19.27
N SER A 49 4.12 3.14 18.71
CA SER A 49 4.34 1.83 19.33
C SER A 49 4.90 1.90 20.75
N PRO A 50 5.85 2.80 21.13
CA PRO A 50 6.31 2.87 22.50
C PRO A 50 5.22 3.30 23.47
N ALA A 51 4.41 4.30 23.10
CA ALA A 51 3.35 4.82 23.96
C ALA A 51 2.20 3.79 24.14
N LEU A 52 1.79 3.13 23.05
CA LEU A 52 0.74 2.12 23.08
C LEU A 52 1.19 0.88 23.84
N SER A 53 2.44 0.42 23.62
CA SER A 53 2.97 -0.74 24.35
C SER A 53 3.10 -0.47 25.85
N ALA A 54 3.46 0.74 26.26
CA ALA A 54 3.57 1.10 27.68
C ALA A 54 2.20 1.22 28.36
N GLU A 55 1.14 1.67 27.66
CA GLU A 55 -0.18 1.86 28.25
C GLU A 55 -1.00 0.57 28.33
N PHE A 56 -0.86 -0.31 27.33
CA PHE A 56 -1.66 -1.53 27.22
C PHE A 56 -0.86 -2.82 27.44
N ASP A 57 0.38 -2.73 27.92
CA ASP A 57 1.29 -3.88 28.12
C ASP A 57 1.38 -4.80 26.89
N LEU A 58 1.46 -4.20 25.68
CA LEU A 58 1.41 -4.95 24.44
C LEU A 58 2.66 -5.80 24.26
N THR A 59 2.44 -7.09 23.99
CA THR A 59 3.48 -7.99 23.51
C THR A 59 3.89 -7.66 22.07
N ALA A 60 4.94 -8.28 21.56
CA ALA A 60 5.33 -8.08 20.17
C ALA A 60 4.27 -8.61 19.18
N SER A 61 3.58 -9.70 19.52
CA SER A 61 2.47 -10.22 18.72
C SER A 61 1.26 -9.30 18.73
N ASP A 62 0.92 -8.70 19.87
CA ASP A 62 -0.15 -7.71 19.96
C ASP A 62 0.16 -6.49 19.09
N LEU A 63 1.38 -5.99 19.16
CA LEU A 63 1.81 -4.85 18.35
C LEU A 63 1.76 -5.17 16.85
N GLY A 64 2.23 -6.35 16.46
CA GLY A 64 2.16 -6.84 15.09
C GLY A 64 0.73 -7.02 14.59
N LEU A 65 -0.16 -7.56 15.44
CA LEU A 65 -1.58 -7.73 15.14
C LEU A 65 -2.30 -6.38 15.04
N LEU A 66 -2.02 -5.44 15.95
CA LEU A 66 -2.60 -4.09 15.95
C LEU A 66 -2.23 -3.31 14.68
N ALA A 67 -0.96 -3.30 14.32
CA ALA A 67 -0.51 -2.65 13.08
C ALA A 67 -1.05 -3.36 11.84
N GLY A 68 -1.00 -4.71 11.84
CA GLY A 68 -1.52 -5.56 10.78
C GLY A 68 -3.03 -5.41 10.58
N GLY A 69 -3.80 -5.17 11.64
CA GLY A 69 -5.24 -4.98 11.58
C GLY A 69 -5.70 -3.91 10.59
N TYR A 70 -4.92 -2.83 10.45
CA TYR A 70 -5.14 -1.84 9.38
C TYR A 70 -5.07 -2.48 7.99
N PHE A 71 -4.04 -3.27 7.72
CA PHE A 71 -3.84 -3.89 6.41
C PHE A 71 -4.83 -5.02 6.14
N PHE A 72 -5.26 -5.74 7.18
CA PHE A 72 -6.33 -6.71 7.08
C PHE A 72 -7.65 -6.04 6.67
N GLY A 73 -8.06 -4.96 7.34
CA GLY A 73 -9.23 -4.18 6.97
C GLY A 73 -9.14 -3.62 5.54
N PHE A 74 -7.97 -3.11 5.17
CA PHE A 74 -7.69 -2.62 3.81
C PHE A 74 -7.82 -3.75 2.77
N ALA A 75 -7.31 -4.95 3.05
CA ALA A 75 -7.34 -6.11 2.17
C ALA A 75 -8.78 -6.60 1.91
N LEU A 76 -9.64 -6.64 2.93
CA LEU A 76 -11.03 -7.09 2.83
C LEU A 76 -11.85 -6.37 1.76
N THR A 77 -11.52 -5.12 1.49
CA THR A 77 -12.26 -4.26 0.56
C THR A 77 -11.72 -4.27 -0.86
N GLN A 78 -10.54 -4.87 -1.12
CA GLN A 78 -9.89 -4.78 -2.43
C GLN A 78 -10.69 -5.41 -3.57
N LEU A 79 -11.30 -6.57 -3.34
CA LEU A 79 -12.01 -7.27 -4.40
C LEU A 79 -13.31 -6.57 -4.81
N PRO A 80 -14.20 -6.12 -3.90
CA PRO A 80 -15.43 -5.43 -4.27
C PRO A 80 -15.22 -3.97 -4.71
N MET A 81 -14.06 -3.37 -4.39
CA MET A 81 -13.77 -1.96 -4.61
C MET A 81 -13.98 -1.52 -6.07
N GLY A 82 -13.48 -2.30 -7.03
CA GLY A 82 -13.62 -1.98 -8.46
C GLY A 82 -15.09 -1.86 -8.88
N ALA A 83 -15.89 -2.86 -8.52
CA ALA A 83 -17.32 -2.88 -8.86
C ALA A 83 -18.10 -1.72 -8.19
N TRP A 84 -17.74 -1.37 -6.96
CA TRP A 84 -18.37 -0.24 -6.27
C TRP A 84 -18.02 1.09 -6.93
N LEU A 85 -16.74 1.28 -7.33
CA LEU A 85 -16.29 2.49 -8.02
C LEU A 85 -16.96 2.64 -9.40
N ASP A 86 -17.07 1.55 -10.16
CA ASP A 86 -17.72 1.56 -11.47
C ASP A 86 -19.22 1.90 -11.35
N ARG A 87 -19.89 1.33 -10.36
CA ARG A 87 -21.36 1.50 -10.17
C ARG A 87 -21.75 2.82 -9.52
N HIS A 88 -21.03 3.25 -8.48
CA HIS A 88 -21.43 4.40 -7.65
C HIS A 88 -20.54 5.63 -7.85
N GLY A 89 -19.40 5.47 -8.52
CA GLY A 89 -18.41 6.50 -8.79
C GLY A 89 -17.54 6.87 -7.59
N PRO A 90 -16.41 7.56 -7.87
CA PRO A 90 -15.39 7.85 -6.86
C PRO A 90 -15.91 8.65 -5.67
N ARG A 91 -16.74 9.69 -5.92
CA ARG A 91 -17.27 10.57 -4.87
C ARG A 91 -18.02 9.79 -3.79
N ARG A 92 -19.04 9.02 -4.19
CA ARG A 92 -19.91 8.30 -3.23
C ARG A 92 -19.14 7.21 -2.49
N VAL A 93 -18.31 6.45 -3.22
CA VAL A 93 -17.54 5.36 -2.63
C VAL A 93 -16.52 5.90 -1.63
N VAL A 94 -15.70 6.90 -2.01
CA VAL A 94 -14.68 7.44 -1.11
C VAL A 94 -15.31 8.11 0.11
N LEU A 95 -16.41 8.87 -0.03
CA LEU A 95 -17.11 9.46 1.12
C LEU A 95 -17.67 8.39 2.06
N GLY A 96 -18.31 7.34 1.54
CA GLY A 96 -18.81 6.24 2.35
C GLY A 96 -17.70 5.51 3.11
N PHE A 97 -16.57 5.28 2.46
CA PHE A 97 -15.40 4.67 3.10
C PHE A 97 -14.76 5.60 4.14
N LEU A 98 -14.58 6.88 3.84
CA LEU A 98 -14.03 7.84 4.81
C LEU A 98 -14.91 8.00 6.07
N THR A 99 -16.23 7.79 5.97
CA THR A 99 -17.09 7.73 7.16
C THR A 99 -16.64 6.62 8.10
N MET A 100 -16.30 5.44 7.56
CA MET A 100 -15.76 4.33 8.37
C MET A 100 -14.39 4.71 8.97
N ALA A 101 -13.55 5.46 8.24
CA ALA A 101 -12.26 5.93 8.76
C ALA A 101 -12.45 6.91 9.93
N VAL A 102 -13.39 7.84 9.84
CA VAL A 102 -13.72 8.77 10.94
C VAL A 102 -14.19 8.00 12.17
N LEU A 103 -15.16 7.09 11.99
CA LEU A 103 -15.65 6.24 13.08
C LEU A 103 -14.54 5.39 13.68
N GLY A 104 -13.65 4.84 12.84
CA GLY A 104 -12.48 4.08 13.27
C GLY A 104 -11.49 4.92 14.07
N CYS A 105 -11.19 6.15 13.64
CA CYS A 105 -10.31 7.07 14.39
C CYS A 105 -10.95 7.46 15.74
N ALA A 106 -12.23 7.76 15.78
CA ALA A 106 -12.94 8.07 17.01
C ALA A 106 -12.98 6.86 17.96
N ALA A 107 -13.28 5.65 17.43
CA ALA A 107 -13.26 4.42 18.20
C ALA A 107 -11.86 4.11 18.75
N PHE A 108 -10.81 4.35 17.97
CA PHE A 108 -9.43 4.18 18.43
C PHE A 108 -9.09 5.13 19.58
N ALA A 109 -9.48 6.40 19.47
CA ALA A 109 -9.24 7.40 20.50
C ALA A 109 -10.00 7.11 21.81
N LEU A 110 -11.15 6.43 21.73
CA LEU A 110 -11.99 6.05 22.88
C LEU A 110 -11.67 4.64 23.44
N ALA A 111 -10.79 3.90 22.77
CA ALA A 111 -10.53 2.52 23.19
C ALA A 111 -9.70 2.44 24.48
N ASP A 112 -10.17 1.62 25.41
CA ASP A 112 -9.49 1.31 26.68
C ASP A 112 -9.07 -0.18 26.75
N THR A 113 -9.26 -0.92 25.66
CA THR A 113 -8.88 -2.34 25.56
C THR A 113 -8.15 -2.60 24.25
N PHE A 114 -7.27 -3.61 24.26
CA PHE A 114 -6.57 -4.07 23.05
C PHE A 114 -7.55 -4.45 21.93
N THR A 115 -8.62 -5.19 22.25
CA THR A 115 -9.62 -5.60 21.27
C THR A 115 -10.33 -4.39 20.64
N GLY A 116 -10.62 -3.35 21.44
CA GLY A 116 -11.18 -2.08 20.94
C GLY A 116 -10.22 -1.38 19.98
N LEU A 117 -8.93 -1.28 20.33
CA LEU A 117 -7.88 -0.73 19.46
C LEU A 117 -7.78 -1.51 18.14
N LEU A 118 -7.77 -2.84 18.22
CA LEU A 118 -7.67 -3.71 17.03
C LEU A 118 -8.89 -3.55 16.10
N ALA A 119 -10.10 -3.58 16.65
CA ALA A 119 -11.33 -3.39 15.87
C ALA A 119 -11.34 -2.00 15.20
N ALA A 120 -10.94 -0.97 15.93
CA ALA A 120 -10.82 0.39 15.40
C ALA A 120 -9.77 0.48 14.27
N ARG A 121 -8.63 -0.20 14.41
CA ARG A 121 -7.59 -0.26 13.35
C ARG A 121 -8.09 -0.95 12.08
N VAL A 122 -8.83 -2.05 12.20
CA VAL A 122 -9.46 -2.72 11.06
C VAL A 122 -10.43 -1.76 10.37
N LEU A 123 -11.27 -1.06 11.14
CA LEU A 123 -12.24 -0.11 10.61
C LEU A 123 -11.56 1.08 9.91
N VAL A 124 -10.49 1.64 10.47
CA VAL A 124 -9.67 2.67 9.82
C VAL A 124 -9.12 2.14 8.49
N GLY A 125 -8.54 0.93 8.48
CA GLY A 125 -7.98 0.31 7.27
C GLY A 125 -9.01 0.12 6.17
N MET A 126 -10.21 -0.37 6.51
CA MET A 126 -11.34 -0.43 5.58
C MET A 126 -11.68 0.97 5.05
N GLY A 127 -11.82 1.94 5.96
CA GLY A 127 -12.29 3.28 5.65
C GLY A 127 -11.38 4.10 4.73
N VAL A 128 -10.08 3.84 4.69
CA VAL A 128 -9.15 4.57 3.82
C VAL A 128 -8.76 3.82 2.55
N SER A 129 -9.24 2.61 2.35
CA SER A 129 -8.85 1.74 1.24
C SER A 129 -9.22 2.28 -0.14
N ALA A 130 -10.27 3.10 -0.24
CA ALA A 130 -10.71 3.71 -1.48
C ALA A 130 -9.92 4.98 -1.88
N CYS A 131 -9.08 5.53 -0.98
CA CYS A 131 -8.45 6.85 -1.16
C CYS A 131 -7.47 6.94 -2.34
N LEU A 132 -6.93 5.83 -2.82
CA LEU A 132 -6.10 5.80 -4.03
C LEU A 132 -6.91 5.37 -5.26
N MET A 133 -7.66 4.28 -5.19
CA MET A 133 -8.37 3.72 -6.35
C MET A 133 -9.53 4.62 -6.80
N GLY A 134 -10.19 5.32 -5.87
CA GLY A 134 -11.23 6.28 -6.19
C GLY A 134 -10.78 7.36 -7.16
N PRO A 135 -9.77 8.18 -6.82
CA PRO A 135 -9.29 9.21 -7.73
C PRO A 135 -8.73 8.64 -9.04
N LEU A 136 -7.99 7.52 -9.02
CA LEU A 136 -7.47 6.91 -10.25
C LEU A 136 -8.60 6.53 -11.22
N THR A 137 -9.74 6.06 -10.70
CA THR A 137 -10.93 5.78 -11.49
C THR A 137 -11.57 7.06 -12.04
N GLY A 138 -11.69 8.10 -11.22
CA GLY A 138 -12.25 9.39 -11.64
C GLY A 138 -11.39 10.11 -12.67
N PHE A 139 -10.08 10.16 -12.46
CA PHE A 139 -9.15 10.85 -13.36
C PHE A 139 -9.15 10.28 -14.78
N ARG A 140 -9.37 8.97 -14.94
CA ARG A 140 -9.52 8.34 -16.27
C ARG A 140 -10.66 8.93 -17.10
N ARG A 141 -11.67 9.49 -16.44
CA ARG A 141 -12.85 10.07 -17.11
C ARG A 141 -12.81 11.59 -17.18
N TRP A 142 -12.26 12.23 -16.15
CA TRP A 142 -12.31 13.68 -15.98
C TRP A 142 -11.13 14.43 -16.57
N LEU A 143 -10.00 13.74 -16.82
CA LEU A 143 -8.76 14.36 -17.27
C LEU A 143 -8.36 13.84 -18.65
N ASP A 144 -7.66 14.67 -19.43
CA ASP A 144 -6.97 14.19 -20.62
C ASP A 144 -5.82 13.22 -20.26
N PRO A 145 -5.38 12.34 -21.20
CA PRO A 145 -4.40 11.30 -20.90
C PRO A 145 -3.07 11.82 -20.32
N ALA A 146 -2.59 12.99 -20.77
CA ALA A 146 -1.32 13.55 -20.30
C ALA A 146 -1.45 14.08 -18.86
N THR A 147 -2.55 14.80 -18.58
CA THR A 147 -2.87 15.29 -17.22
C THR A 147 -3.18 14.15 -16.26
N GLN A 148 -3.90 13.12 -16.70
CA GLN A 148 -4.17 11.91 -15.93
C GLN A 148 -2.87 11.22 -15.47
N MET A 149 -1.91 11.03 -16.38
CA MET A 149 -0.65 10.38 -16.06
C MET A 149 0.14 11.18 -15.01
N ARG A 150 0.16 12.52 -15.13
CA ARG A 150 0.77 13.40 -14.12
C ARG A 150 0.04 13.32 -12.79
N ALA A 151 -1.29 13.41 -12.79
CA ALA A 151 -2.11 13.32 -11.57
C ALA A 151 -1.89 11.99 -10.83
N ASN A 152 -1.83 10.88 -11.56
CA ASN A 152 -1.54 9.57 -10.96
C ASN A 152 -0.17 9.52 -10.26
N SER A 153 0.87 10.08 -10.90
CA SER A 153 2.21 10.15 -10.30
C SER A 153 2.23 11.05 -9.06
N TRP A 154 1.56 12.20 -9.10
CA TRP A 154 1.46 13.11 -7.97
C TRP A 154 0.65 12.51 -6.81
N MET A 155 -0.37 11.70 -7.09
CA MET A 155 -1.09 10.95 -6.05
C MET A 155 -0.14 10.03 -5.28
N LEU A 156 0.69 9.25 -5.97
CA LEU A 156 1.66 8.37 -5.32
C LEU A 156 2.67 9.14 -4.46
N MET A 157 3.13 10.30 -4.97
CA MET A 157 4.01 11.19 -4.21
C MET A 157 3.32 11.73 -2.95
N THR A 158 2.05 12.12 -3.04
CA THR A 158 1.27 12.57 -1.87
C THR A 158 1.16 11.47 -0.81
N GLY A 159 0.96 10.21 -1.21
CA GLY A 159 0.99 9.09 -0.27
C GLY A 159 2.34 8.94 0.43
N SER A 160 3.44 9.09 -0.30
CA SER A 160 4.79 9.06 0.28
C SER A 160 5.02 10.21 1.27
N LEU A 161 4.49 11.40 0.99
CA LEU A 161 4.51 12.52 1.95
C LEU A 161 3.71 12.21 3.22
N GLY A 162 2.55 11.54 3.10
CA GLY A 162 1.79 11.07 4.25
C GLY A 162 2.58 10.08 5.12
N MET A 163 3.34 9.18 4.50
CA MET A 163 4.25 8.26 5.21
C MET A 163 5.36 9.03 5.96
N VAL A 164 5.97 10.03 5.33
CA VAL A 164 6.97 10.91 5.99
C VAL A 164 6.33 11.66 7.17
N ALA A 165 5.12 12.19 6.99
CA ALA A 165 4.41 12.92 8.04
C ALA A 165 4.00 12.04 9.24
N SER A 166 3.88 10.73 9.09
CA SER A 166 3.56 9.79 10.18
C SER A 166 4.71 9.57 11.17
N THR A 167 5.87 10.13 10.95
CA THR A 167 7.12 9.91 11.72
C THR A 167 7.44 11.12 12.61
N LEU A 168 8.48 11.89 12.32
CA LEU A 168 8.90 13.05 13.12
C LEU A 168 7.75 14.04 13.43
N PRO A 169 6.91 14.44 12.47
CA PRO A 169 5.81 15.36 12.78
C PRO A 169 4.84 14.80 13.83
N VAL A 170 4.52 13.51 13.75
CA VAL A 170 3.70 12.84 14.77
C VAL A 170 4.44 12.79 16.10
N GLN A 171 5.74 12.48 16.10
CA GLN A 171 6.56 12.43 17.31
C GLN A 171 6.61 13.79 18.03
N TRP A 172 6.68 14.90 17.30
CA TRP A 172 6.66 16.25 17.90
C TRP A 172 5.31 16.65 18.49
N LEU A 173 4.22 16.16 17.89
CA LEU A 173 2.88 16.45 18.36
C LEU A 173 2.46 15.55 19.54
N LEU A 174 3.04 14.36 19.64
CA LEU A 174 2.67 13.33 20.62
C LEU A 174 2.72 13.83 22.08
N PRO A 175 3.76 14.59 22.55
CA PRO A 175 3.80 15.11 23.90
C PRO A 175 2.71 16.16 24.18
N LEU A 176 2.20 16.84 23.14
CA LEU A 176 1.20 17.92 23.28
C LEU A 176 -0.23 17.37 23.29
N THR A 177 -0.50 16.35 22.50
CA THR A 177 -1.86 15.85 22.25
C THR A 177 -2.12 14.47 22.86
N GLY A 178 -1.09 13.73 23.16
CA GLY A 178 -1.18 12.29 23.40
C GLY A 178 -1.61 11.53 22.13
N TRP A 179 -1.56 10.22 22.17
CA TRP A 179 -1.98 9.41 21.04
C TRP A 179 -3.51 9.47 20.82
N ARG A 180 -4.32 9.61 21.88
CA ARG A 180 -5.78 9.78 21.77
C ARG A 180 -6.13 11.09 21.06
N GLY A 181 -5.52 12.20 21.48
CA GLY A 181 -5.71 13.52 20.84
C GLY A 181 -5.28 13.51 19.38
N MET A 182 -4.23 12.78 19.04
CA MET A 182 -3.80 12.58 17.65
C MET A 182 -4.89 11.91 16.80
N PHE A 183 -5.55 10.87 17.31
CA PHE A 183 -6.62 10.19 16.58
C PHE A 183 -7.90 11.05 16.48
N TRP A 184 -8.20 11.89 17.47
CA TRP A 184 -9.25 12.91 17.34
C TRP A 184 -8.91 13.94 16.27
N ALA A 185 -7.67 14.41 16.21
CA ALA A 185 -7.21 15.33 15.17
C ALA A 185 -7.31 14.67 13.77
N LEU A 186 -6.96 13.39 13.64
CA LEU A 186 -7.11 12.64 12.39
C LEU A 186 -8.59 12.46 11.99
N ALA A 187 -9.48 12.20 12.95
CA ALA A 187 -10.93 12.16 12.70
C ALA A 187 -11.44 13.50 12.17
N ALA A 188 -11.08 14.60 12.83
CA ALA A 188 -11.47 15.95 12.41
C ALA A 188 -10.90 16.32 11.02
N ALA A 189 -9.62 16.01 10.78
CA ALA A 189 -8.98 16.22 9.48
C ALA A 189 -9.65 15.39 8.36
N THR A 190 -10.04 14.15 8.66
CA THR A 190 -10.75 13.29 7.71
C THR A 190 -12.15 13.83 7.42
N LEU A 191 -12.88 14.33 8.42
CA LEU A 191 -14.17 15.02 8.23
C LEU A 191 -14.02 16.27 7.34
N LEU A 192 -12.98 17.06 7.54
CA LEU A 192 -12.67 18.20 6.68
C LEU A 192 -12.40 17.74 5.24
N CYS A 193 -11.60 16.67 5.05
CA CYS A 193 -11.39 16.07 3.72
C CYS A 193 -12.69 15.63 3.08
N MET A 194 -13.59 15.01 3.83
CA MET A 194 -14.91 14.60 3.34
C MET A 194 -15.73 15.80 2.88
N ALA A 195 -15.74 16.90 3.66
CA ALA A 195 -16.44 18.12 3.28
C ALA A 195 -15.88 18.70 1.97
N VAL A 196 -14.55 18.81 1.85
CA VAL A 196 -13.89 19.30 0.64
C VAL A 196 -14.21 18.38 -0.56
N LEU A 197 -14.12 17.07 -0.41
CA LEU A 197 -14.47 16.10 -1.47
C LEU A 197 -15.94 16.22 -1.88
N ALA A 198 -16.84 16.35 -0.92
CA ALA A 198 -18.28 16.50 -1.20
C ALA A 198 -18.61 17.78 -1.98
N LEU A 199 -17.87 18.86 -1.74
CA LEU A 199 -18.10 20.15 -2.40
C LEU A 199 -17.42 20.25 -3.77
N THR A 200 -16.26 19.59 -3.97
CA THR A 200 -15.43 19.76 -5.17
C THR A 200 -15.60 18.67 -6.20
N THR A 201 -15.92 17.42 -5.78
CA THR A 201 -15.94 16.29 -6.70
C THR A 201 -17.25 16.22 -7.47
N PRO A 202 -17.22 16.13 -8.82
CA PRO A 202 -18.43 16.09 -9.64
C PRO A 202 -19.24 14.80 -9.40
N GLY A 203 -20.51 14.86 -9.78
CA GLY A 203 -21.39 13.70 -9.79
C GLY A 203 -20.92 12.64 -10.79
N TRP A 204 -21.18 11.37 -10.47
CA TRP A 204 -20.88 10.25 -11.36
C TRP A 204 -22.12 9.90 -12.18
N ARG A 205 -22.01 10.04 -13.51
CA ARG A 205 -23.02 9.56 -14.43
C ARG A 205 -22.64 8.13 -14.82
N VAL A 206 -23.47 7.15 -14.49
CA VAL A 206 -23.28 5.80 -15.03
C VAL A 206 -23.54 5.91 -16.54
N PRO A 207 -22.59 5.50 -17.41
CA PRO A 207 -22.88 5.45 -18.84
C PRO A 207 -24.12 4.60 -19.04
N ALA A 208 -25.09 5.08 -19.81
CA ALA A 208 -26.20 4.23 -20.25
C ALA A 208 -25.57 3.00 -20.91
N GLU A 209 -25.93 1.81 -20.46
CA GLU A 209 -25.51 0.60 -21.17
C GLU A 209 -25.95 0.77 -22.62
N PRO A 210 -25.03 0.66 -23.60
CA PRO A 210 -25.48 0.61 -25.00
C PRO A 210 -26.51 -0.50 -25.05
N SER A 211 -27.72 -0.18 -25.56
CA SER A 211 -28.80 -1.14 -25.70
C SER A 211 -28.23 -2.38 -26.37
N ARG A 212 -28.02 -3.43 -25.59
CA ARG A 212 -27.50 -4.71 -26.09
C ARG A 212 -28.52 -5.18 -27.13
N GLY A 213 -28.13 -5.11 -28.40
CA GLY A 213 -28.91 -5.74 -29.45
C GLY A 213 -29.17 -7.20 -29.06
N ALA A 214 -30.41 -7.64 -29.20
CA ALA A 214 -30.83 -9.00 -28.93
C ALA A 214 -29.99 -9.99 -29.77
N GLY A 215 -28.87 -10.46 -29.26
CA GLY A 215 -27.93 -11.34 -29.98
C GLY A 215 -26.54 -11.41 -29.39
N ALA A 216 -26.19 -10.53 -28.47
CA ALA A 216 -24.91 -10.65 -27.75
C ALA A 216 -25.05 -11.79 -26.72
N THR A 217 -24.48 -12.94 -27.03
CA THR A 217 -24.28 -14.03 -26.06
C THR A 217 -23.71 -13.44 -24.79
N ASP A 218 -24.33 -13.73 -23.65
CA ASP A 218 -23.85 -13.38 -22.30
C ASP A 218 -22.43 -13.95 -22.10
N ALA A 219 -21.42 -13.24 -22.60
CA ALA A 219 -20.05 -13.48 -22.18
C ALA A 219 -19.99 -13.03 -20.72
N VAL A 220 -20.31 -13.95 -19.81
CA VAL A 220 -20.14 -13.78 -18.37
C VAL A 220 -18.74 -13.21 -18.17
N ALA A 221 -18.67 -12.00 -17.66
CA ALA A 221 -17.38 -11.35 -17.42
C ALA A 221 -16.49 -12.32 -16.62
N PRO A 222 -15.29 -12.68 -17.12
CA PRO A 222 -14.48 -13.75 -16.57
C PRO A 222 -14.26 -13.49 -15.07
N GLY A 223 -14.65 -14.44 -14.21
CA GLY A 223 -14.48 -14.30 -12.76
C GLY A 223 -13.00 -14.21 -12.35
N TYR A 224 -12.73 -13.92 -11.08
CA TYR A 224 -11.36 -13.90 -10.51
C TYR A 224 -10.59 -15.23 -10.73
N GLY A 225 -11.27 -16.34 -11.03
CA GLY A 225 -10.67 -17.65 -11.30
C GLY A 225 -9.62 -17.62 -12.43
N ILE A 226 -9.82 -16.79 -13.47
CA ILE A 226 -8.84 -16.65 -14.55
C ILE A 226 -7.53 -16.01 -14.05
N VAL A 227 -7.61 -15.09 -13.09
CA VAL A 227 -6.45 -14.43 -12.50
C VAL A 227 -5.67 -15.40 -11.61
N TRP A 228 -6.37 -16.06 -10.67
CA TRP A 228 -5.74 -16.98 -9.72
C TRP A 228 -5.08 -18.19 -10.37
N ARG A 229 -5.58 -18.64 -11.53
CA ARG A 229 -5.02 -19.76 -12.31
C ARG A 229 -3.95 -19.31 -13.32
N HIS A 230 -3.78 -18.02 -13.54
CA HIS A 230 -2.81 -17.53 -14.52
C HIS A 230 -1.37 -17.82 -14.08
N PRO A 231 -0.54 -18.51 -14.88
CA PRO A 231 0.80 -18.95 -14.46
C PRO A 231 1.70 -17.79 -14.02
N TYR A 232 1.64 -16.67 -14.73
CA TYR A 232 2.42 -15.47 -14.41
C TYR A 232 1.98 -14.84 -13.07
N PHE A 233 0.68 -14.83 -12.77
CA PHE A 233 0.18 -14.38 -11.47
C PHE A 233 0.68 -15.27 -10.34
N GLN A 234 0.62 -16.59 -10.51
CA GLN A 234 1.11 -17.57 -9.53
C GLN A 234 2.62 -17.48 -9.30
N GLN A 235 3.38 -17.07 -10.34
CA GLN A 235 4.82 -16.84 -10.23
C GLN A 235 5.15 -15.64 -9.33
N LEU A 236 4.38 -14.53 -9.47
CA LEU A 236 4.63 -13.30 -8.73
C LEU A 236 3.91 -13.26 -7.36
N LEU A 237 2.90 -14.10 -7.13
CA LEU A 237 2.11 -14.13 -5.91
C LEU A 237 2.97 -14.27 -4.64
N PRO A 238 3.95 -15.19 -4.53
CA PRO A 238 4.80 -15.30 -3.34
C PRO A 238 5.65 -14.04 -3.11
N LEU A 239 6.14 -13.39 -4.18
CA LEU A 239 6.87 -12.12 -4.08
C LEU A 239 5.96 -11.00 -3.55
N GLY A 240 4.73 -10.91 -4.06
CA GLY A 240 3.74 -9.94 -3.60
C GLY A 240 3.43 -10.10 -2.12
N LEU A 241 3.19 -11.34 -1.70
CA LEU A 241 2.78 -11.66 -0.33
C LEU A 241 3.94 -11.50 0.67
N VAL A 242 5.13 -12.03 0.37
CA VAL A 242 6.24 -12.09 1.35
C VAL A 242 7.20 -10.92 1.19
N ASN A 243 7.72 -10.67 -0.03
CA ASN A 243 8.75 -9.66 -0.21
C ASN A 243 8.16 -8.24 -0.28
N TYR A 244 7.09 -8.03 -1.04
CA TYR A 244 6.45 -6.71 -1.11
C TYR A 244 5.68 -6.41 0.18
N GLY A 245 4.87 -7.36 0.66
CA GLY A 245 4.20 -7.24 1.95
C GLY A 245 5.19 -7.05 3.09
N GLY A 246 6.30 -7.80 3.09
CA GLY A 246 7.37 -7.69 4.06
C GLY A 246 8.10 -6.34 4.04
N MET A 247 8.40 -5.79 2.87
CA MET A 247 8.96 -4.44 2.75
C MET A 247 8.06 -3.41 3.45
N ILE A 248 6.76 -3.44 3.18
CA ILE A 248 5.80 -2.53 3.82
C ILE A 248 5.70 -2.83 5.32
N ALA A 249 5.69 -4.09 5.73
CA ALA A 249 5.62 -4.50 7.13
C ALA A 249 6.80 -3.96 7.96
N ILE A 250 8.00 -4.05 7.42
CA ILE A 250 9.21 -3.48 8.05
C ILE A 250 9.12 -1.95 8.11
N GLN A 251 8.83 -1.31 6.98
CA GLN A 251 8.75 0.16 6.88
C GLN A 251 7.70 0.75 7.82
N THR A 252 6.53 0.12 7.92
CA THR A 252 5.37 0.68 8.64
C THR A 252 5.26 0.24 10.09
N LEU A 253 6.09 -0.71 10.51
CA LEU A 253 6.13 -1.15 11.91
C LEU A 253 7.54 -1.50 12.36
N TRP A 254 8.14 -2.62 11.91
CA TRP A 254 9.23 -3.29 12.63
C TRP A 254 10.57 -2.55 12.65
N ALA A 255 10.82 -1.63 11.71
CA ALA A 255 12.03 -0.80 11.75
C ALA A 255 12.07 0.12 12.99
N GLY A 256 10.92 0.63 13.46
CA GLY A 256 10.82 1.44 14.68
C GLY A 256 11.19 0.67 15.95
N PRO A 257 10.43 -0.39 16.31
CA PRO A 257 10.76 -1.25 17.44
C PRO A 257 12.17 -1.82 17.40
N TRP A 258 12.72 -2.17 16.22
CA TRP A 258 14.11 -2.61 16.12
C TRP A 258 15.08 -1.51 16.60
N MET A 259 14.93 -0.26 16.12
CA MET A 259 15.82 0.83 16.53
C MET A 259 15.77 1.09 18.04
N VAL A 260 14.59 0.95 18.65
CA VAL A 260 14.42 1.13 20.10
C VAL A 260 14.93 -0.07 20.88
N LYS A 261 14.46 -1.30 20.57
CA LYS A 261 14.64 -2.50 21.38
C LYS A 261 15.98 -3.22 21.13
N VAL A 262 16.52 -3.12 19.91
CA VAL A 262 17.79 -3.74 19.52
C VAL A 262 18.89 -2.71 19.42
N GLY A 263 18.59 -1.55 18.81
CA GLY A 263 19.56 -0.47 18.62
C GLY A 263 19.74 0.44 19.84
N GLY A 264 18.87 0.36 20.87
CA GLY A 264 18.93 1.20 22.07
C GLY A 264 18.60 2.67 21.82
N SER A 265 18.00 3.01 20.66
CA SER A 265 17.61 4.39 20.34
C SER A 265 16.43 4.86 21.19
N THR A 266 16.40 6.14 21.50
CA THR A 266 15.21 6.77 22.07
C THR A 266 14.04 6.76 21.07
N PRO A 267 12.78 6.89 21.52
CA PRO A 267 11.63 7.00 20.61
C PRO A 267 11.77 8.16 19.61
N ALA A 268 12.37 9.28 20.01
CA ALA A 268 12.61 10.44 19.15
C ALA A 268 13.65 10.13 18.05
N GLU A 269 14.74 9.47 18.40
CA GLU A 269 15.77 9.04 17.44
C GLU A 269 15.22 7.98 16.47
N ALA A 270 14.39 7.04 16.95
CA ALA A 270 13.73 6.06 16.12
C ALA A 270 12.75 6.72 15.13
N ALA A 271 11.98 7.73 15.57
CA ALA A 271 11.10 8.50 14.69
C ALA A 271 11.89 9.29 13.64
N ALA A 272 13.06 9.87 14.00
CA ALA A 272 13.96 10.50 13.06
C ALA A 272 14.55 9.50 12.05
N GLY A 273 14.89 8.29 12.50
CA GLY A 273 15.31 7.20 11.62
C GLY A 273 14.22 6.78 10.65
N LEU A 274 12.98 6.61 11.11
CA LEU A 274 11.82 6.31 10.26
C LEU A 274 11.56 7.44 9.24
N PHE A 275 11.73 8.70 9.64
CA PHE A 275 11.66 9.84 8.72
C PHE A 275 12.70 9.71 7.61
N GLY A 276 13.97 9.43 7.96
CA GLY A 276 15.04 9.20 6.99
C GLY A 276 14.75 8.04 6.04
N ILE A 277 14.27 6.90 6.56
CA ILE A 277 13.86 5.74 5.75
C ILE A 277 12.78 6.13 4.73
N ASN A 278 11.70 6.80 5.19
CA ASN A 278 10.61 7.20 4.31
C ASN A 278 11.04 8.23 3.27
N LEU A 279 11.95 9.14 3.61
CA LEU A 279 12.52 10.11 2.67
C LEU A 279 13.37 9.44 1.59
N CYS A 280 14.21 8.47 1.98
CA CYS A 280 14.97 7.65 1.02
C CYS A 280 14.05 6.87 0.08
N MET A 281 12.97 6.28 0.60
CA MET A 281 12.00 5.56 -0.22
C MET A 281 11.22 6.50 -1.17
N LEU A 282 10.83 7.70 -0.70
CA LEU A 282 10.23 8.73 -1.56
C LEU A 282 11.15 9.05 -2.74
N THR A 283 12.44 9.27 -2.45
CA THR A 283 13.45 9.54 -3.48
C THR A 283 13.61 8.34 -4.43
N ALA A 284 13.62 7.12 -3.91
CA ALA A 284 13.71 5.91 -4.73
C ALA A 284 12.50 5.75 -5.67
N PHE A 285 11.28 6.01 -5.20
CA PHE A 285 10.08 5.97 -6.04
C PHE A 285 10.09 7.06 -7.11
N TRP A 286 10.58 8.25 -6.78
CA TRP A 286 10.78 9.31 -7.76
C TRP A 286 11.79 8.91 -8.84
N LEU A 287 12.94 8.33 -8.44
CA LEU A 287 13.94 7.79 -9.36
C LEU A 287 13.37 6.68 -10.25
N TRP A 288 12.57 5.75 -9.69
CA TRP A 288 11.88 4.73 -10.48
C TRP A 288 10.99 5.36 -11.55
N GLY A 289 10.25 6.42 -11.23
CA GLY A 289 9.43 7.17 -12.18
C GLY A 289 10.24 7.73 -13.36
N LEU A 290 11.46 8.20 -13.10
CA LEU A 290 12.36 8.73 -14.14
C LEU A 290 13.05 7.63 -14.96
N VAL A 291 13.45 6.56 -14.33
CA VAL A 291 14.28 5.49 -14.93
C VAL A 291 13.45 4.47 -15.71
N THR A 292 12.26 4.12 -15.21
CA THR A 292 11.40 3.10 -15.84
C THR A 292 11.12 3.33 -17.33
N PRO A 293 10.81 4.55 -17.82
CA PRO A 293 10.61 4.78 -19.25
C PRO A 293 11.87 4.50 -20.09
N HIS A 294 13.06 4.81 -19.57
CA HIS A 294 14.33 4.54 -20.25
C HIS A 294 14.62 3.03 -20.30
N LEU A 295 14.34 2.30 -19.23
CA LEU A 295 14.50 0.84 -19.18
C LEU A 295 13.53 0.16 -20.16
N ALA A 296 12.29 0.63 -20.24
CA ALA A 296 11.30 0.12 -21.18
C ALA A 296 11.75 0.30 -22.65
N ARG A 297 12.35 1.46 -23.00
CA ARG A 297 12.94 1.69 -24.35
C ARG A 297 14.07 0.71 -24.65
N ARG A 298 14.81 0.27 -23.65
CA ARG A 298 15.89 -0.73 -23.77
C ARG A 298 15.40 -2.18 -23.71
N GLN A 299 14.07 -2.39 -23.73
CA GLN A 299 13.44 -3.72 -23.64
C GLN A 299 13.83 -4.51 -22.40
N ILE A 300 14.21 -3.81 -21.30
CA ILE A 300 14.51 -4.43 -20.02
C ILE A 300 13.20 -4.74 -19.32
N ARG A 301 12.94 -6.00 -19.04
CA ARG A 301 11.70 -6.47 -18.43
C ARG A 301 11.72 -6.23 -16.92
N SER A 302 10.54 -5.99 -16.33
CA SER A 302 10.39 -5.82 -14.88
C SER A 302 10.89 -7.03 -14.10
N GLU A 303 10.70 -8.24 -14.62
CA GLU A 303 11.16 -9.48 -14.00
C GLU A 303 12.68 -9.57 -13.93
N ASP A 304 13.39 -9.06 -14.94
CA ASP A 304 14.87 -9.06 -14.96
C ASP A 304 15.43 -8.13 -13.88
N LEU A 305 14.77 -6.99 -13.67
CA LEU A 305 15.12 -6.05 -12.62
C LEU A 305 14.86 -6.65 -11.22
N ILE A 306 13.72 -7.29 -11.04
CA ILE A 306 13.37 -7.98 -9.79
C ILE A 306 14.36 -9.12 -9.53
N ALA A 307 14.63 -9.95 -10.54
CA ALA A 307 15.52 -11.10 -10.41
C ALA A 307 16.96 -10.72 -10.01
N ARG A 308 17.45 -9.57 -10.50
CA ARG A 308 18.82 -9.11 -10.22
C ARG A 308 18.92 -8.16 -9.04
N GLY A 309 17.87 -7.36 -8.78
CA GLY A 309 17.88 -6.34 -7.74
C GLY A 309 17.46 -6.86 -6.37
N LEU A 310 16.48 -7.76 -6.30
CA LEU A 310 15.95 -8.22 -5.02
C LEU A 310 16.95 -8.98 -4.13
N PRO A 311 17.94 -9.73 -4.64
CA PRO A 311 18.97 -10.36 -3.81
C PRO A 311 19.77 -9.36 -2.95
N LEU A 312 19.96 -8.14 -3.42
CA LEU A 312 20.63 -7.09 -2.63
C LEU A 312 19.88 -6.80 -1.33
N SER A 313 18.54 -6.71 -1.38
CA SER A 313 17.75 -6.49 -0.17
C SER A 313 17.84 -7.64 0.83
N MET A 314 17.90 -8.88 0.34
CA MET A 314 18.07 -10.06 1.19
C MET A 314 19.44 -10.08 1.87
N LEU A 315 20.48 -9.69 1.13
CA LEU A 315 21.83 -9.53 1.68
C LEU A 315 21.84 -8.44 2.76
N LEU A 316 21.24 -7.28 2.49
CA LEU A 316 21.16 -6.19 3.46
C LEU A 316 20.38 -6.59 4.71
N LEU A 317 19.27 -7.33 4.57
CA LEU A 317 18.52 -7.85 5.71
C LEU A 317 19.37 -8.80 6.56
N LEU A 318 20.11 -9.69 5.92
CA LEU A 318 21.03 -10.58 6.62
C LEU A 318 22.12 -9.79 7.35
N VAL A 319 22.71 -8.78 6.71
CA VAL A 319 23.73 -7.90 7.33
C VAL A 319 23.12 -7.18 8.54
N ILE A 320 21.90 -6.64 8.45
CA ILE A 320 21.19 -6.01 9.59
C ILE A 320 21.05 -6.98 10.76
N VAL A 321 20.62 -8.21 10.49
CA VAL A 321 20.46 -9.25 11.53
C VAL A 321 21.80 -9.58 12.18
N LEU A 322 22.87 -9.68 11.40
CA LEU A 322 24.23 -9.97 11.91
C LEU A 322 24.81 -8.80 12.72
N MET A 323 24.63 -7.57 12.26
CA MET A 323 25.09 -6.36 12.96
C MET A 323 24.35 -6.13 14.29
N GLY A 324 23.09 -6.60 14.40
CA GLY A 324 22.28 -6.41 15.61
C GLY A 324 22.11 -4.94 15.96
N GLY A 325 22.44 -4.55 17.20
CA GLY A 325 22.29 -3.16 17.68
C GLY A 325 23.11 -2.11 16.95
N GLN A 326 24.12 -2.51 16.18
CA GLN A 326 24.91 -1.59 15.35
C GLN A 326 24.19 -1.21 14.03
N ALA A 327 23.13 -1.93 13.65
CA ALA A 327 22.36 -1.64 12.46
C ALA A 327 21.40 -0.45 12.71
N GLY A 328 21.89 0.76 12.50
CA GLY A 328 21.12 1.99 12.62
C GLY A 328 20.14 2.20 11.44
N TRP A 329 19.43 3.34 11.46
CA TRP A 329 18.39 3.67 10.47
C TRP A 329 18.90 3.69 9.02
N VAL A 330 20.17 4.00 8.78
CA VAL A 330 20.78 4.01 7.44
C VAL A 330 20.73 2.62 6.80
N MET A 331 21.02 1.57 7.56
CA MET A 331 20.95 0.19 7.07
C MET A 331 19.51 -0.21 6.71
N TRP A 332 18.54 0.22 7.53
CA TRP A 332 17.14 0.04 7.23
C TRP A 332 16.69 0.83 6.00
N ALA A 333 17.20 2.06 5.81
CA ALA A 333 16.93 2.85 4.60
C ALA A 333 17.49 2.15 3.34
N LEU A 334 18.71 1.62 3.39
CA LEU A 334 19.30 0.85 2.29
C LEU A 334 18.49 -0.41 1.99
N TYR A 335 18.07 -1.15 3.02
CA TYR A 335 17.21 -2.32 2.86
C TYR A 335 15.88 -1.95 2.20
N CYS A 336 15.11 -1.01 2.78
CA CYS A 336 13.81 -0.61 2.25
C CYS A 336 13.92 -0.06 0.82
N THR A 337 14.94 0.77 0.55
CA THR A 337 15.19 1.33 -0.79
C THR A 337 15.50 0.24 -1.81
N SER A 338 16.37 -0.71 -1.47
CA SER A 338 16.70 -1.84 -2.37
C SER A 338 15.49 -2.75 -2.62
N CYS A 339 14.60 -2.91 -1.61
CA CYS A 339 13.35 -3.66 -1.77
C CYS A 339 12.38 -3.02 -2.76
N THR A 340 12.47 -1.70 -3.03
CA THR A 340 11.51 -1.01 -3.91
C THR A 340 11.43 -1.63 -5.31
N VAL A 341 12.45 -2.34 -5.76
CA VAL A 341 12.42 -3.07 -7.04
C VAL A 341 11.25 -4.05 -7.15
N VAL A 342 10.78 -4.61 -6.01
CA VAL A 342 9.64 -5.55 -6.01
C VAL A 342 8.33 -4.88 -6.41
N THR A 343 8.23 -3.55 -6.30
CA THR A 343 7.02 -2.80 -6.69
C THR A 343 6.74 -2.87 -8.19
N LEU A 344 7.76 -3.16 -9.00
CA LEU A 344 7.63 -3.38 -10.45
C LEU A 344 6.78 -4.63 -10.78
N SER A 345 6.56 -5.54 -9.83
CA SER A 345 5.68 -6.70 -10.00
C SER A 345 4.21 -6.30 -10.25
N GLN A 346 3.76 -5.18 -9.69
CA GLN A 346 2.38 -4.73 -9.81
C GLN A 346 2.02 -4.29 -11.24
N PRO A 347 2.74 -3.36 -11.90
CA PRO A 347 2.49 -3.04 -13.29
C PRO A 347 2.76 -4.25 -14.23
N ALA A 348 3.73 -5.11 -13.91
CA ALA A 348 4.00 -6.31 -14.70
C ALA A 348 2.79 -7.25 -14.78
N ILE A 349 2.06 -7.46 -13.67
CA ILE A 349 0.80 -8.22 -13.66
C ILE A 349 -0.27 -7.56 -14.53
N GLY A 350 -0.41 -6.23 -14.44
CA GLY A 350 -1.38 -5.49 -15.26
C GLY A 350 -1.14 -5.64 -16.77
N MET A 351 0.13 -5.75 -17.18
CA MET A 351 0.51 -5.90 -18.59
C MET A 351 0.45 -7.35 -19.08
N ALA A 352 0.63 -8.34 -18.20
CA ALA A 352 0.67 -9.75 -18.58
C ALA A 352 -0.72 -10.39 -18.74
N LEU A 353 -1.75 -9.78 -18.17
CA LEU A 353 -3.13 -10.28 -18.24
C LEU A 353 -3.88 -9.65 -19.42
N PRO A 354 -4.89 -10.36 -19.99
CA PRO A 354 -5.77 -9.77 -20.99
C PRO A 354 -6.41 -8.46 -20.48
N PRO A 355 -6.64 -7.45 -21.36
CA PRO A 355 -7.17 -6.13 -20.93
C PRO A 355 -8.43 -6.21 -20.07
N GLN A 356 -9.32 -7.19 -20.36
CA GLN A 356 -10.56 -7.43 -19.60
C GLN A 356 -10.33 -7.97 -18.19
N ALA A 357 -9.17 -8.59 -17.94
CA ALA A 357 -8.78 -9.18 -16.66
C ALA A 357 -7.72 -8.35 -15.90
N ALA A 358 -7.08 -7.37 -16.55
CA ALA A 358 -5.97 -6.60 -15.97
C ALA A 358 -6.36 -5.88 -14.67
N GLY A 359 -7.53 -5.22 -14.61
CA GLY A 359 -8.02 -4.57 -13.39
C GLY A 359 -8.25 -5.55 -12.24
N ARG A 360 -8.81 -6.73 -12.53
CA ARG A 360 -8.99 -7.79 -11.54
C ARG A 360 -7.65 -8.38 -11.09
N GLY A 361 -6.69 -8.51 -12.00
CA GLY A 361 -5.34 -8.94 -11.67
C GLY A 361 -4.66 -7.98 -10.69
N LEU A 362 -4.76 -6.69 -10.93
CA LEU A 362 -4.23 -5.66 -10.04
C LEU A 362 -4.91 -5.68 -8.66
N SER A 363 -6.24 -5.81 -8.60
CA SER A 363 -6.98 -5.91 -7.34
C SER A 363 -6.63 -7.18 -6.57
N ALA A 364 -6.52 -8.33 -7.24
CA ALA A 364 -6.11 -9.59 -6.62
C ALA A 364 -4.65 -9.53 -6.11
N PHE A 365 -3.78 -8.86 -6.84
CA PHE A 365 -2.39 -8.70 -6.41
C PHE A 365 -2.26 -7.71 -5.25
N ASN A 366 -3.03 -6.63 -5.25
CA ASN A 366 -3.13 -5.72 -4.10
C ASN A 366 -3.64 -6.44 -2.85
N LEU A 367 -4.68 -7.28 -3.00
CA LEU A 367 -5.14 -8.14 -1.91
C LEU A 367 -3.99 -8.99 -1.36
N ALA A 368 -3.22 -9.64 -2.23
CA ALA A 368 -2.08 -10.46 -1.81
C ALA A 368 -1.01 -9.64 -1.08
N ILE A 369 -0.67 -8.44 -1.59
CA ILE A 369 0.31 -7.54 -0.94
C ILE A 369 -0.17 -7.16 0.46
N PHE A 370 -1.39 -6.64 0.60
CA PHE A 370 -1.88 -6.13 1.90
C PHE A 370 -2.16 -7.25 2.90
N LEU A 371 -2.64 -8.40 2.44
CA LEU A 371 -2.72 -9.61 3.26
C LEU A 371 -1.31 -10.06 3.70
N GLY A 372 -0.33 -9.96 2.81
CA GLY A 372 1.08 -10.21 3.11
C GLY A 372 1.64 -9.27 4.18
N VAL A 373 1.31 -7.98 4.12
CA VAL A 373 1.71 -7.03 5.19
C VAL A 373 1.15 -7.45 6.54
N PHE A 374 -0.16 -7.75 6.59
CA PHE A 374 -0.82 -8.24 7.81
C PHE A 374 -0.12 -9.49 8.36
N LEU A 375 0.04 -10.51 7.51
CA LEU A 375 0.63 -11.78 7.93
C LEU A 375 2.08 -11.62 8.39
N VAL A 376 2.90 -10.84 7.69
CA VAL A 376 4.31 -10.65 8.05
C VAL A 376 4.43 -9.81 9.34
N GLN A 377 3.61 -8.76 9.51
CA GLN A 377 3.65 -7.97 10.74
C GLN A 377 3.30 -8.82 11.96
N TRP A 378 2.23 -9.60 11.88
CA TRP A 378 1.80 -10.45 12.97
C TRP A 378 2.75 -11.63 13.20
N ALA A 379 3.21 -12.30 12.12
CA ALA A 379 4.13 -13.43 12.24
C ALA A 379 5.47 -13.06 12.89
N ILE A 380 6.05 -11.90 12.57
CA ILE A 380 7.28 -11.42 13.22
C ILE A 380 7.02 -11.23 14.72
N GLY A 381 5.90 -10.63 15.11
CA GLY A 381 5.53 -10.46 16.51
C GLY A 381 5.37 -11.80 17.23
N LEU A 382 4.61 -12.74 16.64
CA LEU A 382 4.44 -14.10 17.16
C LEU A 382 5.78 -14.84 17.36
N LEU A 383 6.71 -14.68 16.42
CA LEU A 383 8.05 -15.29 16.54
C LEU A 383 8.85 -14.66 17.66
N ILE A 384 8.83 -13.32 17.83
CA ILE A 384 9.51 -12.64 18.93
C ILE A 384 8.98 -13.15 20.28
N ASP A 385 7.66 -13.29 20.44
CA ASP A 385 7.05 -13.79 21.67
C ASP A 385 7.31 -15.30 21.86
N ALA A 386 7.23 -16.10 20.80
CA ALA A 386 7.53 -17.53 20.86
C ALA A 386 8.97 -17.80 21.31
N PHE A 387 9.93 -16.98 20.88
CA PHE A 387 11.32 -17.10 21.33
C PHE A 387 11.55 -16.65 22.78
N SER A 388 10.55 -16.10 23.48
CA SER A 388 10.68 -15.77 24.91
C SER A 388 10.94 -17.02 25.79
N VAL A 389 10.43 -18.17 25.39
CA VAL A 389 10.63 -19.45 26.12
C VAL A 389 12.07 -19.96 26.06
N THR A 390 12.91 -19.44 25.14
CA THR A 390 14.30 -19.88 24.97
C THR A 390 15.26 -19.27 26.00
N GLY A 391 14.81 -18.30 26.78
CA GLY A 391 15.67 -17.51 27.68
C GLY A 391 16.53 -16.47 26.95
N TRP A 392 16.34 -16.27 25.66
CA TRP A 392 17.05 -15.25 24.89
C TRP A 392 16.67 -13.83 25.30
N THR A 393 17.62 -12.92 25.20
CA THR A 393 17.39 -11.48 25.41
C THR A 393 16.44 -10.92 24.34
N GLU A 394 15.79 -9.81 24.63
CA GLU A 394 14.87 -9.17 23.68
C GLU A 394 15.53 -8.90 22.29
N PRO A 395 16.77 -8.34 22.22
CA PRO A 395 17.49 -8.18 20.94
C PRO A 395 17.71 -9.52 20.18
N GLU A 396 18.03 -10.59 20.86
CA GLU A 396 18.23 -11.91 20.24
C GLU A 396 16.93 -12.45 19.64
N ARG A 397 15.82 -12.29 20.35
CA ARG A 397 14.48 -12.68 19.85
C ARG A 397 14.10 -11.92 18.57
N PHE A 398 14.34 -10.61 18.53
CA PHE A 398 14.14 -9.80 17.33
C PHE A 398 15.00 -10.27 16.16
N ARG A 399 16.28 -10.53 16.39
CA ARG A 399 17.21 -11.04 15.38
C ARG A 399 16.77 -12.39 14.82
N ALA A 400 16.37 -13.32 15.68
CA ALA A 400 15.89 -14.64 15.28
C ALA A 400 14.60 -14.55 14.45
N ALA A 401 13.63 -13.73 14.87
CA ALA A 401 12.38 -13.53 14.14
C ALA A 401 12.64 -12.94 12.72
N LEU A 402 13.53 -11.96 12.62
CA LEU A 402 13.90 -11.39 11.31
C LEU A 402 14.71 -12.35 10.45
N LEU A 403 15.50 -13.25 11.04
CA LEU A 403 16.17 -14.33 10.30
C LEU A 403 15.14 -15.29 9.69
N VAL A 404 14.10 -15.68 10.42
CA VAL A 404 13.00 -16.49 9.88
C VAL A 404 12.29 -15.76 8.75
N PHE A 405 12.04 -14.45 8.89
CA PHE A 405 11.48 -13.64 7.81
C PHE A 405 12.42 -13.57 6.59
N ALA A 406 13.74 -13.44 6.80
CA ALA A 406 14.72 -13.48 5.72
C ALA A 406 14.71 -14.80 4.96
N LEU A 407 14.59 -15.94 5.68
CA LEU A 407 14.43 -17.25 5.06
C LEU A 407 13.14 -17.38 4.24
N ALA A 408 12.02 -16.91 4.78
CA ALA A 408 10.75 -16.88 4.05
C ALA A 408 10.85 -16.02 2.77
N SER A 409 11.51 -14.87 2.85
CA SER A 409 11.78 -13.98 1.71
C SER A 409 12.66 -14.67 0.66
N LEU A 410 13.69 -15.39 1.08
CA LEU A 410 14.56 -16.16 0.19
C LEU A 410 13.80 -17.30 -0.49
N LEU A 411 12.94 -18.00 0.21
CA LEU A 411 12.11 -19.08 -0.36
C LEU A 411 11.13 -18.53 -1.41
N ALA A 412 10.45 -17.41 -1.12
CA ALA A 412 9.55 -16.75 -2.06
C ALA A 412 10.29 -16.30 -3.32
N TYR A 413 11.46 -15.67 -3.15
CA TYR A 413 12.33 -15.29 -4.25
C TYR A 413 12.84 -16.51 -5.05
N GLY A 414 13.28 -17.56 -4.37
CA GLY A 414 13.79 -18.79 -5.02
C GLY A 414 12.73 -19.46 -5.91
N ARG A 415 11.45 -19.44 -5.48
CA ARG A 415 10.33 -19.90 -6.30
C ARG A 415 10.15 -19.04 -7.56
N PHE A 416 10.15 -17.72 -7.41
CA PHE A 416 10.11 -16.78 -8.53
C PHE A 416 11.28 -16.98 -9.48
N TRP A 417 12.50 -17.05 -8.98
CA TRP A 417 13.72 -17.17 -9.76
C TRP A 417 13.78 -18.47 -10.58
N ARG A 418 13.31 -19.60 -10.02
CA ARG A 418 13.17 -20.86 -10.76
C ARG A 418 12.19 -20.72 -11.93
N ALA A 419 11.05 -20.07 -11.73
CA ALA A 419 10.06 -19.85 -12.78
C ALA A 419 10.59 -18.89 -13.87
N TRP A 420 11.24 -17.81 -13.46
CA TRP A 420 11.86 -16.83 -14.37
C TRP A 420 12.95 -17.48 -15.25
N ARG A 421 13.84 -18.29 -14.68
CA ARG A 421 14.86 -19.04 -15.45
C ARG A 421 14.28 -20.00 -16.47
N ARG A 422 13.13 -20.60 -16.20
CA ARG A 422 12.46 -21.51 -17.16
C ARG A 422 11.84 -20.78 -18.34
N GLN A 423 11.49 -19.52 -18.19
CA GLN A 423 10.92 -18.69 -19.28
C GLN A 423 12.00 -18.06 -20.16
N GLY A 424 13.22 -17.91 -19.68
CA GLY A 424 14.35 -17.36 -20.42
C GLY A 424 15.14 -18.40 -21.24
N ARG A 425 14.66 -19.65 -21.28
CA ARG A 425 15.15 -20.72 -22.17
C ARG A 425 14.08 -21.10 -23.18
#